data_6c5d2c1678fa18b80ad582da6e1858a9
#
_entry.id   6c5d2c1678fa18b80ad582da6e1858a9
#
_cell.length_a   1.000
_cell.length_b   1.000
_cell.length_c   1.000
_cell.angle_alpha   90.00
_cell.angle_beta   90.00
_cell.angle_gamma   90.00
#
_symmetry.space_group_name_H-M   'P 1'
#
loop_
_entity.id
_entity.type
_entity.pdbx_description
1 polymer ?
#
loop_
_entity_poly.entity_id
_entity_poly.type
_entity_poly.pdbx_seq_one_letter_code
_entity_poly.pdbx_strand_id
1 'polypeptide(L)'
;IKVFLFDRMMNVSTDLYEAAVVSDMAKEGETAVSWLKSQNLPEYKVIHIQGAMGSDAQIGRTGALDAEFAKGTMKKVVQQTATWDEAEAKKIVEAVINSGEDFNVIYAENDGMAKGAVAALDEAGITHGVNGKVIVMGFDCNKWALRELLAGNWNYDGQCSPFQASVIEN
;
A
#
# COMPACT_ATOMS: atom_id res chain seq x y z
N ILE A 1 19.50 10.46 -28.50
CA ILE A 1 18.35 9.59 -28.20
C ILE A 1 17.43 10.36 -27.26
N LYS A 2 16.14 10.44 -27.59
CA LYS A 2 15.14 11.02 -26.69
C LYS A 2 14.68 9.94 -25.70
N VAL A 3 14.63 10.30 -24.42
CA VAL A 3 14.20 9.43 -23.33
C VAL A 3 12.88 9.95 -22.77
N PHE A 4 11.93 9.06 -22.56
CA PHE A 4 10.66 9.34 -21.91
C PHE A 4 10.49 8.39 -20.72
N LEU A 5 10.07 8.92 -19.58
CA LEU A 5 9.75 8.13 -18.41
C LEU A 5 8.25 7.87 -18.34
N PHE A 6 7.86 6.66 -18.01
CA PHE A 6 6.47 6.31 -17.72
C PHE A 6 6.38 5.35 -16.54
N ASP A 7 5.19 5.24 -15.95
CA ASP A 7 4.87 4.43 -14.78
C ASP A 7 5.44 5.01 -13.48
N ARG A 8 6.75 5.22 -13.40
CA ARG A 8 7.40 5.73 -12.18
C ARG A 8 8.53 6.70 -12.48
N MET A 9 8.78 7.61 -11.55
CA MET A 9 9.90 8.54 -11.64
C MET A 9 11.23 7.86 -11.34
N MET A 10 12.28 8.44 -11.93
CA MET A 10 13.67 8.17 -11.58
C MET A 10 14.26 9.38 -10.88
N ASN A 11 15.09 9.15 -9.86
CA ASN A 11 15.84 10.22 -9.21
C ASN A 11 17.08 10.60 -10.04
N VAL A 12 16.82 11.29 -11.15
CA VAL A 12 17.83 11.77 -12.10
C VAL A 12 17.55 13.22 -12.48
N SER A 13 18.55 13.91 -13.05
CA SER A 13 18.37 15.27 -13.53
C SER A 13 17.35 15.35 -14.67
N THR A 14 16.51 16.39 -14.67
CA THR A 14 15.43 16.60 -15.64
C THR A 14 15.91 16.85 -17.06
N ASP A 15 17.20 17.17 -17.27
CA ASP A 15 17.81 17.33 -18.59
C ASP A 15 18.14 15.97 -19.27
N LEU A 16 18.00 14.85 -18.56
CA LEU A 16 18.25 13.51 -19.08
C LEU A 16 17.03 12.87 -19.77
N TYR A 17 15.86 13.49 -19.70
CA TYR A 17 14.64 13.00 -20.34
C TYR A 17 13.77 14.16 -20.89
N GLU A 18 13.00 13.87 -21.93
CA GLU A 18 12.13 14.85 -22.61
C GLU A 18 10.84 15.10 -21.83
N ALA A 19 10.24 14.02 -21.31
CA ALA A 19 9.01 14.07 -20.53
C ALA A 19 8.87 12.85 -19.61
N ALA A 20 8.07 13.03 -18.54
CA ALA A 20 7.65 11.96 -17.65
C ALA A 20 6.12 11.94 -17.54
N VAL A 21 5.53 10.76 -17.72
CA VAL A 21 4.09 10.52 -17.52
C VAL A 21 3.97 9.41 -16.48
N VAL A 22 3.76 9.79 -15.25
CA VAL A 22 3.84 8.91 -14.08
C VAL A 22 2.66 9.14 -13.14
N SER A 23 2.36 8.16 -12.29
CA SER A 23 1.43 8.39 -11.18
C SER A 23 2.09 9.25 -10.10
N ASP A 24 1.29 10.06 -9.43
CA ASP A 24 1.73 10.79 -8.23
C ASP A 24 1.67 9.85 -7.02
N MET A 25 2.77 9.11 -6.80
CA MET A 25 2.87 8.11 -5.74
C MET A 25 2.74 8.73 -4.34
N ALA A 26 3.16 9.97 -4.16
CA ALA A 26 2.97 10.69 -2.90
C ALA A 26 1.48 10.97 -2.66
N LYS A 27 0.77 11.37 -3.72
CA LYS A 27 -0.68 11.62 -3.66
C LYS A 27 -1.48 10.35 -3.39
N GLU A 28 -1.03 9.20 -3.92
CA GLU A 28 -1.63 7.90 -3.60
C GLU A 28 -1.55 7.63 -2.08
N GLY A 29 -0.35 7.80 -1.50
CA GLY A 29 -0.14 7.66 -0.04
C GLY A 29 -0.97 8.63 0.79
N GLU A 30 -0.99 9.93 0.43
CA GLU A 30 -1.81 10.94 1.09
C GLU A 30 -3.31 10.59 1.06
N THR A 31 -3.80 10.13 -0.08
CA THR A 31 -5.21 9.75 -0.26
C THR A 31 -5.56 8.55 0.61
N ALA A 32 -4.70 7.52 0.63
CA ALA A 32 -4.89 6.32 1.44
C ALA A 32 -4.91 6.66 2.95
N VAL A 33 -3.96 7.46 3.42
CA VAL A 33 -3.90 7.88 4.82
C VAL A 33 -5.09 8.78 5.18
N SER A 34 -5.50 9.68 4.29
CA SER A 34 -6.69 10.52 4.50
C SER A 34 -7.96 9.66 4.62
N TRP A 35 -8.11 8.66 3.75
CA TRP A 35 -9.21 7.70 3.83
C TRP A 35 -9.17 6.92 5.14
N LEU A 36 -8.00 6.39 5.54
CA LEU A 36 -7.84 5.65 6.79
C LEU A 36 -8.27 6.50 8.00
N LYS A 37 -7.85 7.76 8.05
CA LYS A 37 -8.25 8.70 9.12
C LYS A 37 -9.75 8.96 9.15
N SER A 38 -10.42 8.96 7.99
CA SER A 38 -11.87 9.14 7.91
C SER A 38 -12.67 7.98 8.52
N GLN A 39 -12.02 6.84 8.79
CA GLN A 39 -12.67 5.71 9.48
C GLN A 39 -12.89 5.98 10.97
N ASN A 40 -12.28 7.03 11.53
CA ASN A 40 -12.44 7.48 12.92
C ASN A 40 -12.27 6.36 13.96
N LEU A 41 -11.25 5.51 13.78
CA LEU A 41 -10.93 4.46 14.76
C LEU A 41 -10.44 5.08 16.07
N PRO A 42 -10.75 4.45 17.22
CA PRO A 42 -10.21 4.90 18.51
C PRO A 42 -8.67 4.87 18.58
N GLU A 43 -8.07 3.92 17.90
CA GLU A 43 -6.63 3.74 17.74
C GLU A 43 -6.32 3.14 16.37
N TYR A 44 -5.16 3.51 15.82
CA TYR A 44 -4.61 2.93 14.60
C TYR A 44 -3.33 2.18 14.94
N LYS A 45 -3.37 0.84 14.91
CA LYS A 45 -2.25 -0.07 15.13
C LYS A 45 -1.90 -0.73 13.80
N VAL A 46 -0.87 -0.23 13.14
CA VAL A 46 -0.64 -0.48 11.72
C VAL A 46 0.49 -1.48 11.51
N ILE A 47 0.21 -2.56 10.79
CA ILE A 47 1.19 -3.37 10.08
C ILE A 47 1.39 -2.71 8.71
N HIS A 48 2.58 -2.15 8.49
CA HIS A 48 2.96 -1.53 7.23
C HIS A 48 3.88 -2.44 6.43
N ILE A 49 3.39 -2.93 5.29
CA ILE A 49 4.10 -3.85 4.40
C ILE A 49 4.56 -3.05 3.18
N GLN A 50 5.88 -2.80 3.13
CA GLN A 50 6.48 -1.93 2.13
C GLN A 50 6.87 -2.71 0.87
N GLY A 51 6.85 -2.01 -0.27
CA GLY A 51 7.40 -2.48 -1.52
C GLY A 51 8.93 -2.56 -1.54
N ALA A 52 9.51 -2.67 -2.74
CA ALA A 52 10.96 -2.65 -2.91
C ALA A 52 11.52 -1.29 -2.48
N MET A 53 12.43 -1.33 -1.52
CA MET A 53 13.00 -0.12 -0.92
C MET A 53 13.68 0.77 -1.95
N GLY A 54 13.36 2.06 -1.91
CA GLY A 54 13.91 3.07 -2.81
C GLY A 54 13.20 3.19 -4.15
N SER A 55 12.16 2.39 -4.42
CA SER A 55 11.30 2.61 -5.58
C SER A 55 10.39 3.82 -5.36
N ASP A 56 10.03 4.51 -6.43
CA ASP A 56 9.16 5.69 -6.39
C ASP A 56 7.82 5.41 -5.67
N ALA A 57 7.18 4.29 -6.00
CA ALA A 57 5.94 3.86 -5.36
C ALA A 57 6.11 3.62 -3.84
N GLN A 58 7.19 2.93 -3.42
CA GLN A 58 7.46 2.72 -2.00
C GLN A 58 7.69 4.07 -1.29
N ILE A 59 8.52 4.95 -1.83
CA ILE A 59 8.80 6.26 -1.22
C ILE A 59 7.51 7.08 -1.06
N GLY A 60 6.69 7.16 -2.11
CA GLY A 60 5.45 7.94 -2.09
C GLY A 60 4.40 7.37 -1.15
N ARG A 61 4.12 6.06 -1.25
CA ARG A 61 3.09 5.39 -0.43
C ARG A 61 3.48 5.32 1.05
N THR A 62 4.79 5.19 1.37
CA THR A 62 5.32 5.22 2.74
C THR A 62 5.24 6.62 3.36
N GLY A 63 5.55 7.69 2.60
CA GLY A 63 5.81 9.02 3.16
C GLY A 63 4.67 9.61 3.98
N ALA A 64 3.43 9.47 3.51
CA ALA A 64 2.25 9.97 4.21
C ALA A 64 1.99 9.21 5.53
N LEU A 65 2.20 7.89 5.54
CA LEU A 65 2.00 7.05 6.73
C LEU A 65 3.11 7.31 7.77
N ASP A 66 4.36 7.45 7.33
CA ASP A 66 5.48 7.80 8.21
C ASP A 66 5.28 9.15 8.90
N ALA A 67 4.67 10.12 8.21
CA ALA A 67 4.31 11.40 8.81
C ALA A 67 3.30 11.24 9.97
N GLU A 68 2.35 10.33 9.87
CA GLU A 68 1.40 10.05 10.96
C GLU A 68 2.05 9.27 12.12
N PHE A 69 2.97 8.36 11.82
CA PHE A 69 3.78 7.70 12.86
C PHE A 69 4.64 8.72 13.64
N ALA A 70 5.28 9.65 12.94
CA ALA A 70 6.10 10.69 13.56
C ALA A 70 5.28 11.65 14.45
N LYS A 71 4.00 11.90 14.10
CA LYS A 71 3.07 12.70 14.92
C LYS A 71 2.52 11.93 16.12
N GLY A 72 2.68 10.60 16.16
CA GLY A 72 2.08 9.74 17.17
C GLY A 72 0.57 9.54 17.03
N THR A 73 -0.02 9.91 15.88
CA THR A 73 -1.46 9.73 15.61
C THR A 73 -1.80 8.30 15.21
N MET A 74 -0.80 7.54 14.76
CA MET A 74 -0.90 6.12 14.45
C MET A 74 0.26 5.37 15.10
N LYS A 75 0.00 4.18 15.61
CA LYS A 75 1.02 3.29 16.18
C LYS A 75 1.57 2.38 15.08
N LYS A 76 2.88 2.44 14.86
CA LYS A 76 3.58 1.49 14.02
C LYS A 76 3.83 0.20 14.79
N VAL A 77 3.12 -0.88 14.42
CA VAL A 77 3.32 -2.23 14.97
C VAL A 77 4.57 -2.84 14.33
N VAL A 78 4.58 -2.90 13.02
CA VAL A 78 5.74 -3.28 12.22
C VAL A 78 5.77 -2.45 10.94
N GLN A 79 6.96 -2.21 10.42
CA GLN A 79 7.19 -1.63 9.10
C GLN A 79 8.33 -2.41 8.46
N GLN A 80 8.02 -3.19 7.44
CA GLN A 80 8.97 -4.10 6.83
C GLN A 80 8.70 -4.25 5.34
N THR A 81 9.77 -4.32 4.54
CA THR A 81 9.63 -4.58 3.11
C THR A 81 9.35 -6.06 2.84
N ALA A 82 8.38 -6.30 1.97
CA ALA A 82 8.12 -7.59 1.34
C ALA A 82 8.54 -7.58 -0.15
N THR A 83 9.16 -6.51 -0.62
CA THR A 83 9.70 -6.39 -2.01
C THR A 83 8.68 -6.73 -3.11
N TRP A 84 7.41 -6.36 -2.90
CA TRP A 84 6.25 -6.65 -3.76
C TRP A 84 5.81 -8.13 -3.77
N ASP A 85 6.39 -8.99 -2.91
CA ASP A 85 6.13 -10.42 -2.88
C ASP A 85 4.99 -10.79 -1.92
N GLU A 86 4.03 -11.59 -2.41
CA GLU A 86 2.86 -12.05 -1.67
C GLU A 86 3.24 -12.97 -0.50
N ALA A 87 4.19 -13.89 -0.71
CA ALA A 87 4.58 -14.86 0.31
C ALA A 87 5.39 -14.21 1.43
N GLU A 88 6.26 -13.24 1.11
CA GLU A 88 6.99 -12.48 2.12
C GLU A 88 6.04 -11.60 2.94
N ALA A 89 5.04 -10.97 2.32
CA ALA A 89 4.01 -10.23 3.03
C ALA A 89 3.23 -11.10 4.02
N LYS A 90 2.85 -12.31 3.61
CA LYS A 90 2.20 -13.30 4.48
C LYS A 90 3.05 -13.60 5.70
N LYS A 91 4.35 -13.90 5.53
CA LYS A 91 5.28 -14.18 6.64
C LYS A 91 5.39 -13.03 7.64
N ILE A 92 5.39 -11.78 7.17
CA ILE A 92 5.43 -10.60 8.04
C ILE A 92 4.20 -10.59 8.96
N VAL A 93 3.01 -10.80 8.41
CA VAL A 93 1.76 -10.79 9.18
C VAL A 93 1.69 -11.98 10.13
N GLU A 94 2.08 -13.17 9.68
CA GLU A 94 2.18 -14.37 10.53
C GLU A 94 3.11 -14.15 11.74
N ALA A 95 4.25 -13.48 11.53
CA ALA A 95 5.18 -13.16 12.61
C ALA A 95 4.56 -12.24 13.66
N VAL A 96 3.80 -11.22 13.24
CA VAL A 96 3.09 -10.32 14.16
C VAL A 96 1.98 -11.08 14.90
N ILE A 97 1.20 -11.91 14.22
CA ILE A 97 0.16 -12.73 14.85
C ILE A 97 0.78 -13.65 15.91
N ASN A 98 1.87 -14.34 15.58
CA ASN A 98 2.56 -15.27 16.48
C ASN A 98 3.22 -14.57 17.68
N SER A 99 3.61 -13.29 17.55
CA SER A 99 4.13 -12.51 18.65
C SER A 99 3.06 -12.11 19.67
N GLY A 100 1.77 -12.21 19.31
CA GLY A 100 0.64 -11.76 20.13
C GLY A 100 0.48 -10.24 20.17
N GLU A 101 1.16 -9.51 19.29
CA GLU A 101 1.04 -8.06 19.25
C GLU A 101 -0.30 -7.65 18.60
N ASP A 102 -0.99 -6.68 19.22
CA ASP A 102 -2.31 -6.25 18.76
C ASP A 102 -2.20 -5.26 17.60
N PHE A 103 -3.05 -5.46 16.59
CA PHE A 103 -3.15 -4.61 15.40
C PHE A 103 -4.59 -4.55 14.87
N ASN A 104 -4.90 -3.52 14.08
CA ASN A 104 -6.21 -3.35 13.48
C ASN A 104 -6.16 -2.77 12.05
N VAL A 105 -4.97 -2.53 11.52
CA VAL A 105 -4.78 -2.04 10.14
C VAL A 105 -3.64 -2.80 9.46
N ILE A 106 -3.90 -3.31 8.27
CA ILE A 106 -2.90 -3.73 7.29
C ILE A 106 -2.83 -2.63 6.23
N TYR A 107 -1.68 -1.99 6.10
CA TYR A 107 -1.35 -1.08 5.02
C TYR A 107 -0.30 -1.74 4.15
N ALA A 108 -0.72 -2.35 3.06
CA ALA A 108 0.16 -3.00 2.09
C ALA A 108 0.30 -2.13 0.85
N GLU A 109 1.54 -1.87 0.43
CA GLU A 109 1.82 -0.93 -0.66
C GLU A 109 1.52 -1.47 -2.06
N ASN A 110 1.00 -2.70 -2.18
CA ASN A 110 0.35 -3.21 -3.39
C ASN A 110 -0.65 -4.32 -3.08
N ASP A 111 -1.46 -4.68 -4.06
CA ASP A 111 -2.50 -5.71 -3.97
C ASP A 111 -1.94 -7.10 -3.68
N GLY A 112 -0.82 -7.48 -4.31
CA GLY A 112 -0.20 -8.78 -4.10
C GLY A 112 0.20 -8.99 -2.63
N MET A 113 0.80 -7.98 -2.02
CA MET A 113 1.16 -8.01 -0.60
C MET A 113 -0.07 -7.97 0.31
N ALA A 114 -1.12 -7.20 -0.04
CA ALA A 114 -2.39 -7.20 0.69
C ALA A 114 -3.03 -8.59 0.68
N LYS A 115 -3.00 -9.29 -0.45
CA LYS A 115 -3.50 -10.67 -0.59
C LYS A 115 -2.72 -11.65 0.31
N GLY A 116 -1.39 -11.53 0.34
CA GLY A 116 -0.56 -12.32 1.25
C GLY A 116 -0.90 -12.07 2.73
N ALA A 117 -1.11 -10.81 3.10
CA ALA A 117 -1.54 -10.44 4.44
C ALA A 117 -2.90 -11.05 4.80
N VAL A 118 -3.88 -10.98 3.90
CA VAL A 118 -5.21 -11.57 4.09
C VAL A 118 -5.12 -13.08 4.28
N ALA A 119 -4.28 -13.77 3.51
CA ALA A 119 -4.09 -15.22 3.68
C ALA A 119 -3.61 -15.57 5.10
N ALA A 120 -2.74 -14.77 5.70
CA ALA A 120 -2.31 -14.95 7.08
C ALA A 120 -3.45 -14.69 8.11
N LEU A 121 -4.29 -13.68 7.85
CA LEU A 121 -5.45 -13.38 8.70
C LEU A 121 -6.47 -14.53 8.66
N ASP A 122 -6.78 -15.04 7.47
CA ASP A 122 -7.73 -16.14 7.25
C ASP A 122 -7.27 -17.42 7.97
N GLU A 123 -5.99 -17.79 7.81
CA GLU A 123 -5.43 -18.97 8.49
C GLU A 123 -5.45 -18.85 10.02
N ALA A 124 -5.35 -17.63 10.53
CA ALA A 124 -5.44 -17.36 11.98
C ALA A 124 -6.89 -17.16 12.47
N GLY A 125 -7.88 -17.18 11.57
CA GLY A 125 -9.29 -16.93 11.91
C GLY A 125 -9.56 -15.48 12.35
N ILE A 126 -8.75 -14.53 11.89
CA ILE A 126 -8.90 -13.09 12.22
C ILE A 126 -9.79 -12.44 11.17
N THR A 127 -10.93 -11.90 11.59
CA THR A 127 -11.87 -11.23 10.69
C THR A 127 -11.29 -9.91 10.16
N HIS A 128 -11.51 -9.64 8.89
CA HIS A 128 -10.98 -8.46 8.21
C HIS A 128 -12.00 -7.89 7.22
N GLY A 129 -11.69 -6.74 6.62
CA GLY A 129 -12.58 -6.09 5.67
C GLY A 129 -13.74 -5.35 6.35
N VAL A 130 -14.84 -5.22 5.64
CA VAL A 130 -16.04 -4.50 6.11
C VAL A 130 -16.66 -5.24 7.29
N ASN A 131 -16.80 -4.55 8.42
CA ASN A 131 -17.24 -5.11 9.71
C ASN A 131 -16.26 -6.14 10.33
N GLY A 132 -15.07 -6.34 9.76
CA GLY A 132 -14.03 -7.16 10.36
C GLY A 132 -13.23 -6.40 11.43
N LYS A 133 -12.41 -7.14 12.18
CA LYS A 133 -11.51 -6.57 13.19
C LYS A 133 -10.38 -5.75 12.54
N VAL A 134 -9.93 -6.14 11.34
CA VAL A 134 -8.77 -5.58 10.67
C VAL A 134 -9.17 -4.89 9.38
N ILE A 135 -8.79 -3.62 9.24
CA ILE A 135 -8.85 -2.88 7.98
C ILE A 135 -7.72 -3.40 7.07
N VAL A 136 -8.07 -3.73 5.83
CA VAL A 136 -7.12 -4.13 4.79
C VAL A 136 -7.09 -3.09 3.69
N MET A 137 -5.87 -2.61 3.39
CA MET A 137 -5.62 -1.61 2.35
C MET A 137 -4.59 -2.14 1.36
N GLY A 138 -4.87 -1.94 0.07
CA GLY A 138 -4.01 -2.27 -1.06
C GLY A 138 -3.83 -1.07 -1.98
N PHE A 139 -3.04 -1.29 -3.04
CA PHE A 139 -2.83 -0.34 -4.15
C PHE A 139 -2.69 -1.12 -5.44
N ASP A 140 -2.95 -0.47 -6.55
CA ASP A 140 -2.89 -0.83 -7.98
C ASP A 140 -4.27 -1.05 -8.60
N CYS A 141 -5.31 -1.36 -7.83
CA CYS A 141 -6.66 -1.65 -8.31
C CYS A 141 -6.69 -2.78 -9.35
N ASN A 142 -5.96 -3.86 -9.11
CA ASN A 142 -6.05 -5.06 -9.93
C ASN A 142 -7.50 -5.57 -9.96
N LYS A 143 -7.95 -6.06 -11.12
CA LYS A 143 -9.33 -6.51 -11.30
C LYS A 143 -9.79 -7.55 -10.25
N TRP A 144 -8.89 -8.40 -9.79
CA TRP A 144 -9.17 -9.38 -8.75
C TRP A 144 -9.26 -8.72 -7.36
N ALA A 145 -8.39 -7.72 -7.05
CA ALA A 145 -8.44 -6.96 -5.81
C ALA A 145 -9.72 -6.14 -5.70
N LEU A 146 -10.16 -5.51 -6.79
CA LEU A 146 -11.45 -4.81 -6.83
C LEU A 146 -12.65 -5.74 -6.55
N ARG A 147 -12.56 -7.04 -6.89
CA ARG A 147 -13.59 -8.01 -6.52
C ARG A 147 -13.60 -8.27 -5.02
N GLU A 148 -12.43 -8.36 -4.38
CA GLU A 148 -12.32 -8.49 -2.93
C GLU A 148 -12.87 -7.24 -2.20
N LEU A 149 -12.60 -6.05 -2.75
CA LEU A 149 -13.16 -4.80 -2.23
C LEU A 149 -14.70 -4.79 -2.35
N LEU A 150 -15.25 -5.17 -3.50
CA LEU A 150 -16.71 -5.24 -3.72
C LEU A 150 -17.38 -6.31 -2.86
N ALA A 151 -16.69 -7.41 -2.58
CA ALA A 151 -17.18 -8.45 -1.67
C ALA A 151 -17.10 -8.04 -0.19
N GLY A 152 -16.45 -6.93 0.13
CA GLY A 152 -16.25 -6.46 1.49
C GLY A 152 -15.11 -7.14 2.24
N ASN A 153 -14.29 -7.92 1.56
CA ASN A 153 -13.12 -8.59 2.14
C ASN A 153 -11.97 -7.61 2.40
N TRP A 154 -11.90 -6.52 1.62
CA TRP A 154 -10.97 -5.41 1.78
C TRP A 154 -11.73 -4.10 2.01
N ASN A 155 -11.02 -3.07 2.49
CA ASN A 155 -11.60 -1.79 2.85
C ASN A 155 -11.18 -0.65 1.93
N TYR A 156 -10.00 -0.73 1.34
CA TYR A 156 -9.42 0.32 0.50
C TYR A 156 -8.49 -0.28 -0.54
N ASP A 157 -8.53 0.31 -1.73
CA ASP A 157 -7.58 0.01 -2.80
C ASP A 157 -7.26 1.30 -3.56
N GLY A 158 -6.01 1.72 -3.54
CA GLY A 158 -5.53 2.95 -4.18
C GLY A 158 -5.22 2.71 -5.64
N GLN A 159 -5.85 3.49 -6.54
CA GLN A 159 -5.59 3.36 -7.97
C GLN A 159 -4.19 3.88 -8.33
N CYS A 160 -3.40 3.04 -9.02
CA CYS A 160 -2.24 3.43 -9.80
C CYS A 160 -2.58 3.25 -11.28
N SER A 161 -2.63 4.34 -12.05
CA SER A 161 -3.14 4.28 -13.43
C SER A 161 -2.14 3.59 -14.38
N PRO A 162 -2.56 2.53 -15.10
CA PRO A 162 -1.70 1.86 -16.08
C PRO A 162 -1.73 2.53 -17.47
N PHE A 163 -2.54 3.58 -17.69
CA PHE A 163 -2.82 4.17 -19.00
C PHE A 163 -1.87 5.32 -19.39
N GLN A 164 -0.73 5.42 -18.74
CA GLN A 164 0.21 6.52 -18.92
C GLN A 164 0.88 6.50 -20.31
N ALA A 165 1.12 5.31 -20.86
CA ALA A 165 1.78 5.16 -22.16
C ALA A 165 0.99 5.84 -23.31
N SER A 166 -0.33 5.80 -23.29
CA SER A 166 -1.17 6.42 -24.33
C SER A 166 -1.04 7.95 -24.41
N VAL A 167 -0.57 8.59 -23.33
CA VAL A 167 -0.31 10.04 -23.31
C VAL A 167 1.02 10.37 -23.98
N ILE A 168 1.97 9.45 -23.97
CA ILE A 168 3.30 9.64 -24.60
C ILE A 168 3.22 9.47 -26.13
N GLU A 169 2.30 8.64 -26.60
CA GLU A 169 2.13 8.36 -28.03
C GLU A 169 1.46 9.49 -28.81
N ASN A 170 0.83 10.46 -28.14
CA ASN A 170 0.18 11.63 -28.71
C ASN A 170 1.03 12.90 -28.53
#